data_6dbf841d0c7d3628d01840598ed40f98
#
_entry.id   6dbf841d0c7d3628d01840598ed40f98
#
_cell.length_a   1.000
_cell.length_b   1.000
_cell.length_c   1.000
_cell.angle_alpha   90.00
_cell.angle_beta   90.00
_cell.angle_gamma   90.00
#
_symmetry.space_group_name_H-M   'P 1'
#
loop_
_entity.id
_entity.type
_entity.pdbx_description
1 polymer ?
#
loop_
_entity_poly.entity_id
_entity_poly.type
_entity_poly.pdbx_seq_one_letter_code
_entity_poly.pdbx_strand_id
1 'polypeptide(L)'
;MLQRLKKTANALILGRKGISPNVDKFLRDHGDEPILEMIISRNVVSSILTGSMKLISTQFRERVSSKLYNLKLLIKTSHSNISLEKNEVITISVYKMNYNAENLYVTFPPGLSINILLQNTRDKMGNSFLTYSARDNNCQNFILALMQSNFLDNPRNVLFTKQSTRDLFDVNLRKITNTITDIAQKIDIIKEGGSLLY
;
A
#
# COMPACT_ATOMS: atom_id res chain seq x y z
N MET A 1 -4.30 0.35 32.53
CA MET A 1 -3.12 0.74 31.71
C MET A 1 -3.34 0.50 30.22
N LEU A 2 -3.78 -0.68 29.79
CA LEU A 2 -4.08 -1.01 28.37
C LEU A 2 -5.12 -0.12 27.68
N GLN A 3 -6.19 0.30 28.37
CA GLN A 3 -7.21 1.19 27.79
C GLN A 3 -6.71 2.62 27.54
N ARG A 4 -5.73 3.12 28.32
CA ARG A 4 -5.10 4.41 28.07
C ARG A 4 -4.17 4.36 26.85
N LEU A 5 -3.45 3.27 26.66
CA LEU A 5 -2.61 3.05 25.46
C LEU A 5 -3.44 2.96 24.19
N LYS A 6 -4.62 2.28 24.24
CA LYS A 6 -5.56 2.21 23.10
C LYS A 6 -6.11 3.59 22.72
N LYS A 7 -6.49 4.45 23.70
CA LYS A 7 -6.93 5.83 23.42
C LYS A 7 -5.84 6.70 22.81
N THR A 8 -4.58 6.49 23.21
CA THR A 8 -3.45 7.28 22.70
C THR A 8 -3.07 6.86 21.27
N ALA A 9 -3.13 5.57 20.95
CA ALA A 9 -2.91 5.08 19.60
C ALA A 9 -3.97 5.61 18.62
N ASN A 10 -5.24 5.56 18.98
CA ASN A 10 -6.34 6.10 18.17
C ASN A 10 -6.24 7.63 17.98
N ALA A 11 -5.82 8.39 19.00
CA ALA A 11 -5.67 9.85 18.90
C ALA A 11 -4.50 10.27 18.00
N LEU A 12 -3.50 9.42 17.82
CA LEU A 12 -2.31 9.71 17.00
C LEU A 12 -2.53 9.52 15.49
N ILE A 13 -3.50 8.69 15.09
CA ILE A 13 -3.87 8.46 13.70
C ILE A 13 -4.87 9.53 13.21
N LEU A 14 -5.68 10.08 14.12
CA LEU A 14 -6.75 11.03 13.83
C LEU A 14 -6.24 12.41 13.41
N GLY A 15 -6.72 12.89 12.29
CA GLY A 15 -6.65 14.30 11.87
C GLY A 15 -5.36 14.76 11.19
N ARG A 16 -4.56 13.89 10.57
CA ARG A 16 -3.36 14.28 9.83
C ARG A 16 -3.55 14.21 8.32
N LYS A 17 -2.97 15.18 7.59
CA LYS A 17 -2.84 15.14 6.12
C LYS A 17 -2.24 13.80 5.70
N GLY A 18 -2.88 13.07 4.79
CA GLY A 18 -2.39 11.80 4.24
C GLY A 18 -3.18 10.55 4.63
N ILE A 19 -4.20 10.68 5.49
CA ILE A 19 -5.17 9.62 5.78
C ILE A 19 -6.57 10.19 5.58
N SER A 20 -7.42 9.49 4.81
CA SER A 20 -8.78 9.97 4.57
C SER A 20 -9.69 9.80 5.82
N PRO A 21 -10.73 10.64 6.01
CA PRO A 21 -11.66 10.51 7.14
C PRO A 21 -12.33 9.13 7.22
N ASN A 22 -12.55 8.49 6.09
CA ASN A 22 -13.18 7.17 6.04
C ASN A 22 -12.23 6.06 6.46
N VAL A 23 -10.93 6.19 6.14
CA VAL A 23 -9.89 5.28 6.67
C VAL A 23 -9.80 5.44 8.18
N ASP A 24 -9.81 6.67 8.69
CA ASP A 24 -9.83 6.93 10.14
C ASP A 24 -11.06 6.29 10.80
N LYS A 25 -12.23 6.42 10.19
CA LYS A 25 -13.45 5.79 10.70
C LYS A 25 -13.32 4.27 10.72
N PHE A 26 -12.87 3.66 9.61
CA PHE A 26 -12.67 2.23 9.51
C PHE A 26 -11.69 1.71 10.58
N LEU A 27 -10.58 2.40 10.79
CA LEU A 27 -9.57 2.01 11.79
C LEU A 27 -10.09 2.10 13.22
N ARG A 28 -10.98 3.07 13.51
CA ARG A 28 -11.64 3.15 14.83
C ARG A 28 -12.61 2.00 15.05
N ASP A 29 -13.38 1.65 14.03
CA ASP A 29 -14.47 0.69 14.14
C ASP A 29 -13.95 -0.77 14.05
N HIS A 30 -12.94 -1.02 13.22
CA HIS A 30 -12.48 -2.37 12.84
C HIS A 30 -10.96 -2.58 12.97
N GLY A 31 -10.18 -1.54 13.21
CA GLY A 31 -8.72 -1.59 13.16
C GLY A 31 -8.07 -2.48 14.23
N ASP A 32 -8.78 -2.76 15.33
CA ASP A 32 -8.31 -3.64 16.41
C ASP A 32 -8.73 -5.11 16.24
N GLU A 33 -9.49 -5.43 15.20
CA GLU A 33 -9.85 -6.82 14.89
C GLU A 33 -8.58 -7.64 14.56
N PRO A 34 -8.49 -8.88 15.05
CA PRO A 34 -7.39 -9.77 14.69
C PRO A 34 -7.35 -10.02 13.17
N ILE A 35 -6.18 -9.93 12.60
CA ILE A 35 -5.93 -10.33 11.22
C ILE A 35 -5.99 -11.85 11.16
N LEU A 36 -6.76 -12.40 10.22
CA LEU A 36 -6.91 -13.83 9.96
C LEU A 36 -6.08 -14.29 8.76
N GLU A 37 -5.91 -13.40 7.78
CA GLU A 37 -5.11 -13.66 6.58
C GLU A 37 -4.45 -12.38 6.10
N MET A 38 -3.24 -12.49 5.58
CA MET A 38 -2.47 -11.39 5.02
C MET A 38 -1.77 -11.83 3.75
N ILE A 39 -1.91 -11.05 2.68
CA ILE A 39 -1.34 -11.36 1.38
C ILE A 39 -0.69 -10.09 0.82
N ILE A 40 0.57 -10.17 0.41
CA ILE A 40 1.18 -9.17 -0.45
C ILE A 40 0.72 -9.48 -1.88
N SER A 41 -0.02 -8.56 -2.49
CA SER A 41 -0.50 -8.67 -3.86
C SER A 41 0.22 -7.66 -4.73
N ARG A 42 0.73 -8.09 -5.89
CA ARG A 42 1.32 -7.21 -6.88
C ARG A 42 0.66 -7.37 -8.22
N ASN A 43 0.16 -6.26 -8.75
CA ASN A 43 -0.43 -6.17 -10.07
C ASN A 43 0.49 -5.42 -11.02
N VAL A 44 0.58 -5.89 -12.25
CA VAL A 44 1.21 -5.10 -13.30
C VAL A 44 0.41 -3.82 -13.49
N VAL A 45 1.07 -2.67 -13.39
CA VAL A 45 0.44 -1.38 -13.70
C VAL A 45 -0.10 -1.45 -15.12
N SER A 46 -1.39 -1.14 -15.29
CA SER A 46 -2.14 -1.46 -16.50
C SER A 46 -1.45 -0.97 -17.78
N SER A 47 -1.58 -1.74 -18.85
CA SER A 47 -0.98 -1.44 -20.16
C SER A 47 -1.37 -0.07 -20.71
N ILE A 48 -2.51 0.47 -20.30
CA ILE A 48 -2.98 1.82 -20.66
C ILE A 48 -2.06 2.89 -20.05
N LEU A 49 -1.66 2.72 -18.81
CA LEU A 49 -0.77 3.65 -18.13
C LEU A 49 0.66 3.51 -18.60
N THR A 50 1.14 2.29 -18.75
CA THR A 50 2.44 2.05 -19.37
C THR A 50 2.45 2.54 -20.82
N GLY A 51 1.32 2.48 -21.53
CA GLY A 51 1.14 3.05 -22.88
C GLY A 51 1.23 4.58 -22.89
N SER A 52 0.52 5.25 -22.00
CA SER A 52 0.54 6.72 -21.85
C SER A 52 1.92 7.23 -21.39
N MET A 53 2.57 6.51 -20.49
CA MET A 53 3.94 6.81 -20.06
C MET A 53 4.96 6.57 -21.19
N LYS A 54 4.75 5.59 -22.07
CA LYS A 54 5.57 5.35 -23.27
C LYS A 54 5.51 6.51 -24.26
N LEU A 55 4.39 7.25 -24.31
CA LEU A 55 4.27 8.44 -25.18
C LEU A 55 5.01 9.66 -24.62
N ILE A 56 5.28 9.68 -23.32
CA ILE A 56 5.92 10.81 -22.65
C ILE A 56 7.46 10.75 -22.73
N SER A 57 8.05 9.55 -22.86
CA SER A 57 9.51 9.40 -22.91
C SER A 57 9.95 8.19 -23.72
N THR A 58 10.74 8.43 -24.77
CA THR A 58 11.40 7.36 -25.52
C THR A 58 12.38 6.55 -24.68
N GLN A 59 13.05 7.18 -23.71
CA GLN A 59 13.93 6.50 -22.76
C GLN A 59 13.17 5.58 -21.79
N PHE A 60 11.90 5.89 -21.50
CA PHE A 60 11.04 5.05 -20.71
C PHE A 60 10.67 3.75 -21.47
N ARG A 61 10.60 3.83 -22.79
CA ARG A 61 10.25 2.69 -23.67
C ARG A 61 11.27 1.56 -23.64
N GLU A 62 12.54 1.88 -23.54
CA GLU A 62 13.64 0.90 -23.50
C GLU A 62 13.85 0.29 -22.11
N ARG A 63 13.49 1.03 -21.05
CA ARG A 63 13.69 0.62 -19.66
C ARG A 63 12.48 -0.12 -19.04
N VAL A 64 11.29 0.01 -19.62
CA VAL A 64 10.05 -0.67 -19.17
C VAL A 64 9.94 -2.12 -19.68
N SER A 65 11.03 -2.77 -20.01
CA SER A 65 11.04 -4.24 -20.20
C SER A 65 10.82 -4.99 -18.87
N SER A 66 11.05 -4.35 -17.73
CA SER A 66 10.67 -4.84 -16.40
C SER A 66 9.25 -4.36 -16.10
N LYS A 67 8.35 -5.27 -15.78
CA LYS A 67 6.98 -4.98 -15.39
C LYS A 67 6.98 -4.05 -14.18
N LEU A 68 6.34 -2.88 -14.31
CA LEU A 68 6.09 -2.02 -13.16
C LEU A 68 4.91 -2.57 -12.38
N TYR A 69 5.11 -2.86 -11.11
CA TYR A 69 4.06 -3.39 -10.24
C TYR A 69 3.51 -2.33 -9.30
N ASN A 70 2.19 -2.34 -9.13
CA ASN A 70 1.55 -1.74 -7.97
C ASN A 70 1.44 -2.80 -6.87
N LEU A 71 1.85 -2.46 -5.65
CA LEU A 71 1.80 -3.35 -4.50
C LEU A 71 0.72 -2.90 -3.52
N LYS A 72 -0.02 -3.87 -3.01
CA LYS A 72 -1.02 -3.70 -1.98
C LYS A 72 -0.96 -4.84 -0.98
N LEU A 73 -1.44 -4.59 0.22
CA LEU A 73 -1.62 -5.61 1.24
C LEU A 73 -3.09 -5.96 1.35
N LEU A 74 -3.43 -7.21 1.06
CA LEU A 74 -4.78 -7.72 1.25
C LEU A 74 -4.85 -8.32 2.65
N ILE A 75 -5.84 -7.91 3.41
CA ILE A 75 -6.03 -8.32 4.81
C ILE A 75 -7.46 -8.82 4.98
N LYS A 76 -7.59 -9.98 5.59
CA LYS A 76 -8.87 -10.52 6.01
C LYS A 76 -8.96 -10.46 7.52
N THR A 77 -10.06 -9.92 8.03
CA THR A 77 -10.46 -9.98 9.44
C THR A 77 -11.75 -10.81 9.58
N SER A 78 -12.33 -10.87 10.76
CA SER A 78 -13.61 -11.55 10.98
C SER A 78 -14.78 -10.90 10.22
N HIS A 79 -14.73 -9.59 9.99
CA HIS A 79 -15.83 -8.83 9.42
C HIS A 79 -15.52 -8.23 8.03
N SER A 80 -14.25 -8.18 7.63
CA SER A 80 -13.86 -7.43 6.44
C SER A 80 -12.76 -8.10 5.63
N ASN A 81 -12.84 -7.95 4.31
CA ASN A 81 -11.75 -8.19 3.38
C ASN A 81 -11.32 -6.83 2.83
N ILE A 82 -10.12 -6.39 3.17
CA ILE A 82 -9.63 -5.06 2.79
C ILE A 82 -8.34 -5.11 2.00
N SER A 83 -8.18 -4.14 1.12
CA SER A 83 -6.93 -3.77 0.47
C SER A 83 -6.39 -2.52 1.14
N LEU A 84 -5.17 -2.61 1.65
CA LEU A 84 -4.42 -1.51 2.22
C LEU A 84 -3.33 -1.12 1.22
N GLU A 85 -3.34 0.14 0.80
CA GLU A 85 -2.42 0.68 -0.19
C GLU A 85 -1.89 2.04 0.23
N LYS A 86 -0.70 2.37 -0.26
CA LYS A 86 -0.14 3.70 -0.13
C LYS A 86 0.27 4.24 -1.49
N ASN A 87 -0.40 5.31 -1.87
CA ASN A 87 0.03 6.22 -2.93
C ASN A 87 0.25 7.61 -2.32
N GLU A 88 -0.35 8.67 -2.87
CA GLU A 88 -0.27 10.00 -2.24
C GLU A 88 -0.90 10.02 -0.85
N VAL A 89 -1.89 9.16 -0.63
CA VAL A 89 -2.54 8.92 0.67
C VAL A 89 -2.58 7.42 0.97
N ILE A 90 -2.74 7.09 2.24
CA ILE A 90 -3.06 5.71 2.65
C ILE A 90 -4.55 5.50 2.42
N THR A 91 -4.88 4.44 1.68
CA THR A 91 -6.25 4.04 1.36
C THR A 91 -6.55 2.66 1.89
N ILE A 92 -7.78 2.48 2.34
CA ILE A 92 -8.37 1.17 2.65
C ILE A 92 -9.62 1.03 1.78
N SER A 93 -9.75 -0.09 1.09
CA SER A 93 -10.92 -0.41 0.27
C SER A 93 -11.33 -1.86 0.50
N VAL A 94 -12.61 -2.16 0.28
CA VAL A 94 -13.08 -3.55 0.22
C VAL A 94 -12.56 -4.18 -1.06
N TYR A 95 -12.05 -5.41 -1.00
CA TYR A 95 -11.53 -6.11 -2.18
C TYR A 95 -12.17 -7.47 -2.41
N LYS A 96 -12.13 -7.91 -3.67
CA LYS A 96 -12.27 -9.30 -4.08
C LYS A 96 -10.94 -9.80 -4.58
N MET A 97 -10.61 -11.05 -4.30
CA MET A 97 -9.34 -11.64 -4.74
C MET A 97 -9.20 -11.56 -6.26
N ASN A 98 -8.11 -10.98 -6.72
CA ASN A 98 -7.72 -10.98 -8.14
C ASN A 98 -6.76 -12.14 -8.39
N TYR A 99 -7.23 -13.18 -9.06
CA TYR A 99 -6.43 -14.36 -9.38
C TYR A 99 -5.38 -14.11 -10.48
N ASN A 100 -5.48 -13.00 -11.22
CA ASN A 100 -4.47 -12.59 -12.20
C ASN A 100 -3.30 -11.80 -11.56
N ALA A 101 -3.42 -11.43 -10.29
CA ALA A 101 -2.34 -10.81 -9.54
C ALA A 101 -1.35 -11.87 -9.06
N GLU A 102 -0.10 -11.48 -8.90
CA GLU A 102 0.87 -12.28 -8.18
C GLU A 102 0.64 -12.08 -6.67
N ASN A 103 0.35 -13.17 -5.97
CA ASN A 103 -0.05 -13.13 -4.56
C ASN A 103 0.92 -13.94 -3.70
N LEU A 104 1.37 -13.36 -2.59
CA LEU A 104 2.23 -14.00 -1.62
C LEU A 104 1.58 -13.98 -0.23
N TYR A 105 1.22 -15.14 0.29
CA TYR A 105 0.72 -15.29 1.66
C TYR A 105 1.83 -15.03 2.67
N VAL A 106 1.52 -14.19 3.67
CA VAL A 106 2.43 -13.78 4.74
C VAL A 106 2.07 -14.51 6.02
N THR A 107 3.05 -15.18 6.61
CA THR A 107 2.92 -15.74 7.96
C THR A 107 3.18 -14.65 8.99
N PHE A 108 2.31 -14.53 9.99
CA PHE A 108 2.39 -13.50 11.03
C PHE A 108 1.98 -14.09 12.40
N PRO A 109 2.39 -13.46 13.51
CA PRO A 109 2.03 -13.91 14.85
C PRO A 109 0.55 -13.69 15.14
N PRO A 110 -0.08 -14.53 15.99
CA PRO A 110 -1.47 -14.35 16.40
C PRO A 110 -1.65 -13.02 17.15
N GLY A 111 -2.86 -12.44 17.03
CA GLY A 111 -3.20 -11.18 17.71
C GLY A 111 -2.73 -9.91 17.02
N LEU A 112 -2.08 -10.00 15.85
CA LEU A 112 -1.76 -8.83 15.04
C LEU A 112 -3.06 -8.20 14.54
N SER A 113 -3.18 -6.86 14.63
CA SER A 113 -4.32 -6.09 14.11
C SER A 113 -3.84 -5.02 13.14
N ILE A 114 -4.78 -4.42 12.38
CA ILE A 114 -4.45 -3.37 11.41
C ILE A 114 -3.90 -2.13 12.12
N ASN A 115 -4.45 -1.79 13.30
CA ASN A 115 -3.97 -0.66 14.10
C ASN A 115 -2.54 -0.89 14.58
N ILE A 116 -2.20 -2.07 15.09
CA ILE A 116 -0.83 -2.42 15.49
C ILE A 116 0.10 -2.36 14.28
N LEU A 117 -0.31 -2.97 13.17
CA LEU A 117 0.46 -3.01 11.94
C LEU A 117 0.83 -1.60 11.45
N LEU A 118 -0.15 -0.70 11.37
CA LEU A 118 0.05 0.67 10.91
C LEU A 118 0.79 1.54 11.92
N GLN A 119 0.57 1.35 13.23
CA GLN A 119 1.28 2.11 14.26
C GLN A 119 2.78 1.81 14.23
N ASN A 120 3.16 0.52 14.20
CA ASN A 120 4.56 0.12 14.10
C ASN A 120 5.21 0.65 12.81
N THR A 121 4.46 0.62 11.69
CA THR A 121 4.94 1.14 10.40
C THR A 121 5.17 2.65 10.47
N ARG A 122 4.27 3.38 11.08
CA ARG A 122 4.37 4.81 11.25
C ARG A 122 5.58 5.19 12.13
N ASP A 123 5.77 4.49 13.24
CA ASP A 123 6.89 4.74 14.14
C ASP A 123 8.23 4.50 13.44
N LYS A 124 8.31 3.48 12.58
CA LYS A 124 9.48 3.21 11.74
C LYS A 124 9.70 4.26 10.64
N MET A 125 8.66 4.67 9.94
CA MET A 125 8.77 5.56 8.78
C MET A 125 8.83 7.04 9.16
N GLY A 126 8.36 7.43 10.35
CA GLY A 126 8.29 8.82 10.78
C GLY A 126 7.51 9.69 9.78
N ASN A 127 8.10 10.81 9.39
CA ASN A 127 7.47 11.74 8.43
C ASN A 127 7.20 11.12 7.05
N SER A 128 7.98 10.10 6.65
CA SER A 128 7.79 9.41 5.37
C SER A 128 6.50 8.59 5.32
N PHE A 129 5.89 8.29 6.47
CA PHE A 129 4.63 7.56 6.53
C PHE A 129 3.49 8.27 5.80
N LEU A 130 3.43 9.60 5.88
CA LEU A 130 2.37 10.44 5.29
C LEU A 130 2.76 11.12 3.97
N THR A 131 4.02 10.98 3.53
CA THR A 131 4.48 11.54 2.26
C THR A 131 4.58 10.46 1.20
N TYR A 132 4.52 10.83 -0.07
CA TYR A 132 4.68 9.93 -1.20
C TYR A 132 5.68 10.46 -2.22
N SER A 133 6.46 9.55 -2.76
CA SER A 133 7.34 9.80 -3.91
C SER A 133 7.47 8.50 -4.70
N ALA A 134 7.05 8.49 -5.94
CA ALA A 134 7.13 7.31 -6.79
C ALA A 134 8.55 6.72 -6.88
N ARG A 135 9.56 7.55 -6.70
CA ARG A 135 10.97 7.14 -6.74
C ARG A 135 11.47 6.56 -5.42
N ASP A 136 11.24 7.26 -4.31
CA ASP A 136 11.97 7.02 -3.06
C ASP A 136 11.06 6.66 -1.87
N ASN A 137 9.74 6.84 -2.00
CA ASN A 137 8.76 6.57 -0.93
C ASN A 137 7.41 6.17 -1.52
N ASN A 138 7.40 5.04 -2.22
CA ASN A 138 6.27 4.50 -2.96
C ASN A 138 5.58 3.34 -2.22
N CYS A 139 4.62 2.70 -2.87
CA CYS A 139 3.90 1.54 -2.32
C CYS A 139 4.84 0.40 -1.90
N GLN A 140 5.93 0.15 -2.63
CA GLN A 140 6.90 -0.89 -2.29
C GLN A 140 7.63 -0.58 -0.99
N ASN A 141 8.11 0.68 -0.85
CA ASN A 141 8.81 1.11 0.36
C ASN A 141 7.88 1.08 1.57
N PHE A 142 6.60 1.39 1.38
CA PHE A 142 5.59 1.28 2.42
C PHE A 142 5.37 -0.18 2.84
N ILE A 143 5.13 -1.10 1.90
CA ILE A 143 4.95 -2.52 2.21
C ILE A 143 6.22 -3.10 2.85
N LEU A 144 7.40 -2.73 2.36
CA LEU A 144 8.66 -3.19 2.95
C LEU A 144 8.83 -2.67 4.39
N ALA A 145 8.55 -1.39 4.64
CA ALA A 145 8.59 -0.81 5.99
C ALA A 145 7.58 -1.49 6.92
N LEU A 146 6.38 -1.80 6.41
CA LEU A 146 5.33 -2.50 7.13
C LEU A 146 5.78 -3.92 7.50
N MET A 147 6.40 -4.67 6.58
CA MET A 147 6.96 -5.99 6.89
C MET A 147 8.04 -5.89 7.97
N GLN A 148 8.98 -4.96 7.80
CA GLN A 148 10.12 -4.79 8.72
C GLN A 148 9.72 -4.33 10.11
N SER A 149 8.76 -3.39 10.23
CA SER A 149 8.33 -2.87 11.52
C SER A 149 7.53 -3.87 12.36
N ASN A 150 7.03 -4.92 11.70
CA ASN A 150 6.23 -5.96 12.33
C ASN A 150 6.91 -7.35 12.35
N PHE A 151 8.23 -7.38 12.07
CA PHE A 151 9.04 -8.61 12.05
C PHE A 151 8.55 -9.67 11.04
N LEU A 152 8.02 -9.20 9.92
CA LEU A 152 7.49 -10.03 8.81
C LEU A 152 8.42 -10.03 7.60
N ASP A 153 9.63 -9.49 7.71
CA ASP A 153 10.58 -9.23 6.62
C ASP A 153 11.53 -10.41 6.34
N ASN A 154 11.00 -11.63 6.38
CA ASN A 154 11.78 -12.78 5.95
C ASN A 154 12.24 -12.61 4.47
N PRO A 155 13.30 -13.35 4.04
CA PRO A 155 13.88 -13.19 2.70
C PRO A 155 12.85 -13.32 1.56
N ARG A 156 11.85 -14.21 1.69
CA ARG A 156 10.81 -14.43 0.69
C ARG A 156 9.92 -13.19 0.54
N ASN A 157 9.46 -12.61 1.65
CA ASN A 157 8.61 -11.42 1.65
C ASN A 157 9.37 -10.21 1.09
N VAL A 158 10.64 -10.05 1.47
CA VAL A 158 11.49 -8.97 0.98
C VAL A 158 11.72 -9.08 -0.53
N LEU A 159 12.08 -10.25 -1.03
CA LEU A 159 12.33 -10.48 -2.47
C LEU A 159 11.07 -10.27 -3.30
N PHE A 160 9.91 -10.69 -2.79
CA PHE A 160 8.65 -10.48 -3.49
C PHE A 160 8.27 -8.98 -3.54
N THR A 161 8.56 -8.21 -2.49
CA THR A 161 8.22 -6.80 -2.39
C THR A 161 9.18 -5.92 -3.21
N LYS A 162 10.47 -6.26 -3.27
CA LYS A 162 11.48 -5.41 -3.90
C LYS A 162 11.36 -5.41 -5.43
N GLN A 163 11.30 -4.19 -5.96
CA GLN A 163 11.51 -3.91 -7.38
C GLN A 163 12.37 -2.66 -7.50
N SER A 164 13.38 -2.66 -8.36
CA SER A 164 14.17 -1.46 -8.61
C SER A 164 13.33 -0.46 -9.42
N THR A 165 12.92 0.63 -8.78
CA THR A 165 12.19 1.73 -9.45
C THR A 165 13.09 2.94 -9.73
N ARG A 166 14.32 2.97 -9.19
CA ARG A 166 15.21 4.13 -9.31
C ARG A 166 15.55 4.47 -10.75
N ASP A 167 15.72 3.45 -11.59
CA ASP A 167 16.10 3.62 -12.99
C ASP A 167 14.91 3.90 -13.93
N LEU A 168 13.68 3.84 -13.40
CA LEU A 168 12.48 4.03 -14.18
C LEU A 168 12.04 5.49 -14.28
N PHE A 169 12.50 6.36 -13.38
CA PHE A 169 11.99 7.72 -13.28
C PHE A 169 13.11 8.77 -13.34
N ASP A 170 13.03 9.61 -14.35
CA ASP A 170 13.76 10.87 -14.40
C ASP A 170 13.11 11.92 -13.46
N VAL A 171 13.90 12.85 -12.93
CA VAL A 171 13.46 13.89 -11.98
C VAL A 171 12.31 14.73 -12.55
N ASN A 172 12.30 14.98 -13.85
CA ASN A 172 11.28 15.78 -14.54
C ASN A 172 9.93 15.05 -14.70
N LEU A 173 9.92 13.71 -14.63
CA LEU A 173 8.71 12.90 -14.74
C LEU A 173 8.03 12.65 -13.40
N ARG A 174 8.63 13.08 -12.30
CA ARG A 174 8.19 12.75 -10.94
C ARG A 174 6.74 13.18 -10.63
N LYS A 175 6.36 14.41 -11.01
CA LYS A 175 4.99 14.91 -10.79
C LYS A 175 3.96 14.16 -11.64
N ILE A 176 4.29 13.94 -12.91
CA ILE A 176 3.42 13.23 -13.86
C ILE A 176 3.23 11.79 -13.41
N THR A 177 4.30 11.14 -12.96
CA THR A 177 4.27 9.75 -12.50
C THR A 177 3.44 9.58 -11.24
N ASN A 178 3.54 10.49 -10.27
CA ASN A 178 2.71 10.43 -9.07
C ASN A 178 1.20 10.51 -9.41
N THR A 179 0.83 11.45 -10.28
CA THR A 179 -0.56 11.60 -10.73
C THR A 179 -1.05 10.37 -11.49
N ILE A 180 -0.21 9.81 -12.37
CA ILE A 180 -0.55 8.61 -13.15
C ILE A 180 -0.71 7.39 -12.24
N THR A 181 0.15 7.24 -11.23
CA THR A 181 0.07 6.13 -10.28
C THR A 181 -1.22 6.19 -9.44
N ASP A 182 -1.63 7.39 -9.01
CA ASP A 182 -2.89 7.59 -8.28
C ASP A 182 -4.13 7.28 -9.14
N ILE A 183 -4.11 7.71 -10.40
CA ILE A 183 -5.18 7.39 -11.38
C ILE A 183 -5.23 5.88 -11.63
N ALA A 184 -4.08 5.20 -11.77
CA ALA A 184 -4.01 3.78 -11.99
C ALA A 184 -4.65 2.99 -10.86
N GLN A 185 -4.33 3.35 -9.63
CA GLN A 185 -4.90 2.71 -8.45
C GLN A 185 -6.43 2.82 -8.45
N LYS A 186 -6.96 4.01 -8.70
CA LYS A 186 -8.42 4.22 -8.76
C LYS A 186 -9.08 3.34 -9.82
N ILE A 187 -8.44 3.20 -10.98
CA ILE A 187 -8.94 2.34 -12.07
C ILE A 187 -8.87 0.86 -11.67
N ASP A 188 -7.80 0.42 -11.04
CA ASP A 188 -7.63 -0.98 -10.63
C ASP A 188 -8.65 -1.36 -9.54
N ILE A 189 -8.90 -0.49 -8.54
CA ILE A 189 -9.94 -0.69 -7.54
C ILE A 189 -11.33 -0.86 -8.18
N ILE A 190 -11.66 -0.01 -9.15
CA ILE A 190 -12.95 -0.08 -9.87
C ILE A 190 -13.05 -1.38 -10.69
N LYS A 191 -11.98 -1.80 -11.39
CA LYS A 191 -11.95 -3.02 -12.19
C LYS A 191 -12.07 -4.29 -11.34
N GLU A 192 -11.50 -4.28 -10.15
CA GLU A 192 -11.56 -5.39 -9.21
C GLU A 192 -12.92 -5.46 -8.47
N GLY A 193 -13.85 -4.56 -8.77
CA GLY A 193 -15.16 -4.49 -8.12
C GLY A 193 -15.09 -4.06 -6.65
N GLY A 194 -13.98 -3.44 -6.27
CA GLY A 194 -13.84 -2.78 -4.98
C GLY A 194 -14.56 -1.44 -4.94
N SER A 195 -14.93 -0.99 -3.75
CA SER A 195 -15.42 0.37 -3.52
C SER A 195 -14.40 1.13 -2.68
N LEU A 196 -14.14 2.38 -3.09
CA LEU A 196 -13.33 3.27 -2.27
C LEU A 196 -14.14 3.65 -1.02
N LEU A 197 -13.53 3.49 0.14
CA LEU A 197 -14.05 4.06 1.38
C LEU A 197 -13.63 5.54 1.42
N TYR A 198 -14.53 6.44 1.00
CA TYR A 198 -14.33 7.89 1.03
C TYR A 198 -14.95 8.52 2.27
#